data_1844488216e804339bea8741bd141028
#
_entry.id   1844488216e804339bea8741bd141028
#
_cell.length_a   1.000
_cell.length_b   1.000
_cell.length_c   1.000
_cell.angle_alpha   90.00
_cell.angle_beta   90.00
_cell.angle_gamma   90.00
#
_symmetry.space_group_name_H-M   'P 1'
#
loop_
_entity.id
_entity.type
_entity.pdbx_description
1 polymer ?
#
loop_
_entity_poly.entity_id
_entity_poly.type
_entity_poly.pdbx_seq_one_letter_code
_entity_poly.pdbx_strand_id
1 'polypeptide(L)'
;MSAHTPGPWIVDAGKPLMVLAESGGFAVLISEAGRKVTTTDKANARLIAAAPDLLEAAKAMTEPAGEIAYRERWMALKAAIAKAEGR
;
A
#
# COMPACT_ATOMS: atom_id res chain seq x y z
N MET A 1 -13.64 7.06 11.00
CA MET A 1 -13.71 5.72 10.38
C MET A 1 -13.44 5.83 8.90
N SER A 2 -12.59 4.99 8.37
CA SER A 2 -12.28 4.99 6.94
C SER A 2 -13.41 4.38 6.13
N ALA A 3 -13.71 5.00 4.98
CA ALA A 3 -14.70 4.48 4.04
C ALA A 3 -14.07 3.52 3.02
N HIS A 4 -12.75 3.42 2.97
CA HIS A 4 -12.07 2.53 2.02
C HIS A 4 -11.98 1.10 2.56
N THR A 5 -11.74 0.17 1.67
CA THR A 5 -11.51 -1.24 2.04
C THR A 5 -10.28 -1.32 2.93
N PRO A 6 -10.37 -2.01 4.09
CA PRO A 6 -9.21 -2.15 4.97
C PRO A 6 -8.04 -2.86 4.30
N GLY A 7 -6.83 -2.44 4.68
CA GLY A 7 -5.62 -3.16 4.30
C GLY A 7 -5.44 -4.44 5.11
N PRO A 8 -4.41 -5.19 4.85
CA PRO A 8 -3.39 -4.89 3.83
C PRO A 8 -3.88 -5.15 2.41
N TRP A 9 -3.28 -4.44 1.47
CA TRP A 9 -3.48 -4.67 0.04
C TRP A 9 -2.22 -5.29 -0.52
N ILE A 10 -2.36 -6.19 -1.48
CA ILE A 10 -1.24 -6.92 -2.06
C ILE A 10 -1.25 -6.80 -3.58
N VAL A 11 -0.06 -6.89 -4.17
CA VAL A 11 0.08 -6.93 -5.62
C VAL A 11 -0.09 -8.36 -6.09
N ASP A 12 -1.04 -8.58 -7.01
CA ASP A 12 -1.18 -9.84 -7.72
C ASP A 12 -0.46 -9.68 -9.06
N ALA A 13 0.70 -10.30 -9.18
CA ALA A 13 1.57 -10.16 -10.35
C ALA A 13 1.14 -11.01 -11.54
N GLY A 14 -0.09 -11.47 -11.57
CA GLY A 14 -0.64 -12.23 -12.69
C GLY A 14 -0.87 -11.36 -13.93
N LYS A 15 -1.58 -11.92 -14.89
CA LYS A 15 -2.01 -11.23 -16.10
C LYS A 15 -3.54 -11.25 -16.13
N PRO A 16 -4.20 -10.12 -15.87
CA PRO A 16 -3.65 -8.77 -15.71
C PRO A 16 -3.01 -8.53 -14.34
N LEU A 17 -2.18 -7.50 -14.27
CA LEU A 17 -1.59 -7.03 -13.03
C LEU A 17 -2.66 -6.32 -12.21
N MET A 18 -2.81 -6.71 -10.95
CA MET A 18 -3.84 -6.16 -10.07
C MET A 18 -3.31 -5.92 -8.67
N VAL A 19 -4.01 -5.06 -7.94
CA VAL A 19 -3.86 -4.92 -6.49
C VAL A 19 -5.14 -5.43 -5.84
N LEU A 20 -5.00 -6.31 -4.87
CA LEU A 20 -6.12 -6.95 -4.18
C LEU A 20 -6.08 -6.64 -2.69
N ALA A 21 -7.25 -6.54 -2.07
CA ALA A 21 -7.33 -6.56 -0.62
C ALA A 21 -7.13 -8.02 -0.15
N GLU A 22 -6.31 -8.21 0.86
CA GLU A 22 -6.05 -9.54 1.41
C GLU A 22 -7.34 -10.20 1.90
N SER A 23 -8.28 -9.41 2.40
CA SER A 23 -9.59 -9.88 2.85
C SER A 23 -10.50 -10.33 1.70
N GLY A 24 -10.16 -10.02 0.46
CA GLY A 24 -10.90 -10.47 -0.71
C GLY A 24 -12.03 -9.56 -1.17
N GLY A 25 -12.22 -8.41 -0.56
CA GLY A 25 -13.36 -7.53 -0.87
C GLY A 25 -13.12 -6.47 -1.92
N PHE A 26 -11.97 -6.49 -2.60
CA PHE A 26 -11.56 -5.36 -3.42
C PHE A 26 -10.47 -5.76 -4.40
N ALA A 27 -10.53 -5.21 -5.60
CA ALA A 27 -9.48 -5.39 -6.59
C ALA A 27 -9.38 -4.15 -7.48
N VAL A 28 -8.15 -3.78 -7.82
CA VAL A 28 -7.87 -2.70 -8.77
C VAL A 28 -7.05 -3.27 -9.91
N LEU A 29 -7.54 -3.08 -11.13
CA LEU A 29 -6.83 -3.47 -12.34
C LEU A 29 -5.77 -2.40 -12.64
N ILE A 30 -4.51 -2.82 -12.73
CA ILE A 30 -3.39 -1.91 -13.00
C ILE A 30 -3.05 -1.90 -14.49
N SER A 31 -3.14 -3.07 -15.14
CA SER A 31 -2.89 -3.18 -16.58
C SER A 31 -4.02 -3.94 -17.25
N GLU A 32 -4.31 -3.60 -18.50
CA GLU A 32 -5.32 -4.31 -19.27
C GLU A 32 -4.88 -5.73 -19.58
N ALA A 33 -5.83 -6.66 -19.58
CA ALA A 33 -5.58 -8.03 -19.99
C ALA A 33 -5.05 -8.06 -21.42
N GLY A 34 -3.99 -8.83 -21.66
CA GLY A 34 -3.36 -8.93 -22.98
C GLY A 34 -2.36 -7.84 -23.31
N ARG A 35 -2.28 -6.77 -22.51
CA ARG A 35 -1.27 -5.73 -22.68
C ARG A 35 -0.02 -6.12 -21.89
N LYS A 36 1.15 -5.81 -22.45
CA LYS A 36 2.41 -6.06 -21.74
C LYS A 36 2.50 -5.19 -20.49
N VAL A 37 2.86 -5.81 -19.37
CA VAL A 37 3.08 -5.10 -18.10
C VAL A 37 4.43 -4.40 -18.15
N THR A 38 4.43 -3.09 -17.90
CA THR A 38 5.65 -2.27 -17.92
C THR A 38 6.22 -2.14 -16.50
N THR A 39 7.46 -1.63 -16.40
CA THR A 39 8.05 -1.32 -15.10
C THR A 39 7.27 -0.22 -14.38
N THR A 40 6.71 0.73 -15.12
CA THR A 40 5.86 1.78 -14.56
C THR A 40 4.58 1.19 -13.97
N ASP A 41 3.96 0.23 -14.65
CA ASP A 41 2.78 -0.46 -14.12
C ASP A 41 3.10 -1.13 -12.78
N LYS A 42 4.25 -1.79 -12.70
CA LYS A 42 4.68 -2.48 -11.46
C LYS A 42 4.93 -1.49 -10.34
N ALA A 43 5.57 -0.35 -10.64
CA ALA A 43 5.80 0.69 -9.65
C ALA A 43 4.47 1.27 -9.15
N ASN A 44 3.53 1.52 -10.04
CA ASN A 44 2.20 2.00 -9.68
C ASN A 44 1.47 0.99 -8.79
N ALA A 45 1.58 -0.29 -9.11
CA ALA A 45 0.95 -1.34 -8.31
C ALA A 45 1.50 -1.36 -6.88
N ARG A 46 2.81 -1.23 -6.72
CA ARG A 46 3.43 -1.18 -5.39
C ARG A 46 2.97 0.01 -4.59
N LEU A 47 2.89 1.18 -5.21
CA LEU A 47 2.43 2.39 -4.53
C LEU A 47 0.97 2.25 -4.10
N ILE A 48 0.11 1.76 -4.98
CA ILE A 48 -1.30 1.57 -4.67
C ILE A 48 -1.47 0.54 -3.55
N ALA A 49 -0.73 -0.57 -3.61
CA ALA A 49 -0.80 -1.60 -2.59
C ALA A 49 -0.34 -1.11 -1.21
N ALA A 50 0.56 -0.13 -1.17
CA ALA A 50 1.05 0.44 0.08
C ALA A 50 0.14 1.54 0.63
N ALA A 51 -0.89 1.97 -0.12
CA ALA A 51 -1.71 3.11 0.29
C ALA A 51 -2.35 2.96 1.68
N PRO A 52 -2.95 1.81 2.05
CA PRO A 52 -3.51 1.68 3.39
C PRO A 52 -2.45 1.81 4.48
N ASP A 53 -1.28 1.20 4.29
CA ASP A 53 -0.20 1.25 5.27
C ASP A 53 0.35 2.68 5.40
N LEU A 54 0.48 3.39 4.27
CA LEU A 54 0.93 4.79 4.27
C LEU A 54 -0.08 5.68 4.99
N LEU A 55 -1.37 5.49 4.73
CA LEU A 55 -2.41 6.28 5.36
C LEU A 55 -2.41 6.07 6.88
N GLU A 56 -2.36 4.82 7.33
CA GLU A 56 -2.34 4.49 8.76
C GLU A 56 -1.11 5.08 9.43
N ALA A 57 0.07 4.95 8.81
CA ALA A 57 1.31 5.49 9.36
C ALA A 57 1.28 7.02 9.42
N ALA A 58 0.75 7.65 8.38
CA ALA A 58 0.63 9.11 8.34
C ALA A 58 -0.33 9.61 9.42
N LYS A 59 -1.47 8.96 9.58
CA LYS A 59 -2.44 9.32 10.61
C LYS A 59 -1.85 9.20 12.00
N ALA A 60 -1.10 8.13 12.25
CA ALA A 60 -0.46 7.91 13.55
C ALA A 60 0.53 9.03 13.90
N MET A 61 1.21 9.60 12.90
CA MET A 61 2.16 10.68 13.11
C MET A 61 1.50 12.00 13.51
N THR A 62 0.20 12.14 13.26
CA THR A 62 -0.53 13.37 13.62
C THR A 62 -1.07 13.36 15.05
N GLU A 63 -1.00 12.22 15.72
CA GLU A 63 -1.51 12.07 17.08
C GLU A 63 -0.42 12.38 18.10
N PRO A 64 -0.75 13.03 19.25
CA PRO A 64 0.22 13.25 20.31
C PRO A 64 0.77 11.92 20.83
N ALA A 65 2.08 11.89 21.11
CA ALA A 65 2.72 10.67 21.59
C ALA A 65 3.98 11.00 22.36
N GLY A 66 4.38 10.09 23.25
CA GLY A 66 5.67 10.16 23.89
C GLY A 66 6.79 9.80 22.92
N GLU A 67 8.03 9.99 23.38
CA GLU A 67 9.21 9.78 22.54
C GLU A 67 9.30 8.36 21.95
N ILE A 68 9.03 7.34 22.77
CA ILE A 68 9.11 5.94 22.32
C ILE A 68 8.04 5.67 21.26
N ALA A 69 6.82 6.16 21.49
CA ALA A 69 5.74 5.96 20.53
C ALA A 69 6.02 6.67 19.20
N TYR A 70 6.62 7.87 19.22
CA TYR A 70 7.03 8.56 18.01
C TYR A 70 8.08 7.76 17.24
N ARG A 71 9.03 7.16 17.94
CA ARG A 71 10.05 6.33 17.29
C ARG A 71 9.41 5.13 16.59
N GLU A 72 8.47 4.46 17.24
CA GLU A 72 7.76 3.33 16.65
C GLU A 72 6.95 3.76 15.43
N ARG A 73 6.28 4.91 15.51
CA ARG A 73 5.50 5.46 14.40
C ARG A 73 6.40 5.84 13.23
N TRP A 74 7.56 6.39 13.52
CA TRP A 74 8.56 6.72 12.52
C TRP A 74 9.03 5.46 11.76
N MET A 75 9.29 4.38 12.50
CA MET A 75 9.70 3.12 11.90
C MET A 75 8.59 2.52 11.03
N ALA A 76 7.34 2.60 11.48
CA ALA A 76 6.20 2.14 10.70
C ALA A 76 6.05 2.93 9.40
N LEU A 77 6.24 4.25 9.46
CA LEU A 77 6.17 5.10 8.28
C LEU A 77 7.28 4.75 7.28
N LYS A 78 8.51 4.54 7.79
CA LYS A 78 9.62 4.13 6.91
C LYS A 78 9.34 2.78 6.25
N ALA A 79 8.75 1.83 7.00
CA ALA A 79 8.40 0.52 6.44
C ALA A 79 7.33 0.65 5.35
N ALA A 80 6.33 1.51 5.56
CA ALA A 80 5.28 1.75 4.56
C ALA A 80 5.86 2.39 3.29
N ILE A 81 6.78 3.32 3.45
CA ILE A 81 7.47 3.94 2.31
C ILE A 81 8.28 2.89 1.54
N ALA A 82 9.01 2.02 2.26
CA ALA A 82 9.79 0.96 1.63
C ALA A 82 8.88 0.03 0.82
N LYS A 83 7.72 -0.33 1.36
CA LYS A 83 6.73 -1.14 0.65
C LYS A 83 6.28 -0.44 -0.64
N ALA A 84 5.98 0.85 -0.55
CA ALA A 84 5.53 1.64 -1.70
C ALA A 84 6.60 1.70 -2.80
N GLU A 85 7.86 1.70 -2.42
CA GLU A 85 8.99 1.78 -3.35
C GLU A 85 9.52 0.41 -3.78
N GLY A 86 8.96 -0.66 -3.25
CA GLY A 86 9.38 -2.01 -3.59
C GLY A 86 10.69 -2.45 -2.95
N ARG A 87 11.00 -1.89 -1.80
CA ARG A 87 12.24 -2.21 -1.07
C ARG A 87 12.00 -3.07 0.15
#